data_4c6c60693e325fc6539421cf318d70ad
#
_entry.id   4c6c60693e325fc6539421cf318d70ad
#
_cell.length_a   1.000
_cell.length_b   1.000
_cell.length_c   1.000
_cell.angle_alpha   90.00
_cell.angle_beta   90.00
_cell.angle_gamma   90.00
#
_symmetry.space_group_name_H-M   'P 1'
#
loop_
_entity.id
_entity.type
_entity.pdbx_description
1 polymer ?
#
loop_
_entity_poly.entity_id
_entity_poly.type
_entity_poly.pdbx_seq_one_letter_code
_entity_poly.pdbx_strand_id
1 'polypeptide(L)' 'KTFFHLHLISDSTGETLNTVARAAVAPYDEVRSIEHVYALVRTQKQLKRVLQDIEETPGVVLFT' A
#
# COMPACT_ATOMS: atom_id res chain seq x y z
N LYS A 1 -12.81 12.61 11.72
CA LYS A 1 -12.07 12.27 10.50
C LYS A 1 -11.73 10.80 10.46
N THR A 2 -11.88 10.22 9.31
CA THR A 2 -11.57 8.81 9.10
C THR A 2 -10.28 8.69 8.31
N PHE A 3 -9.40 7.81 8.74
CA PHE A 3 -8.23 7.48 7.96
C PHE A 3 -8.05 5.96 7.91
N PHE A 4 -7.33 5.50 6.92
CA PHE A 4 -7.09 4.08 6.73
C PHE A 4 -5.65 3.87 6.27
N HIS A 5 -5.16 2.67 6.48
CA HIS A 5 -3.83 2.27 6.02
C HIS A 5 -3.93 1.68 4.62
N LEU A 6 -3.03 2.09 3.76
CA LEU A 6 -2.97 1.63 2.38
C LEU A 6 -1.60 1.02 2.14
N HIS A 7 -1.58 -0.28 1.88
CA HIS A 7 -0.34 -1.02 1.64
C HIS A 7 -0.13 -1.21 0.14
N LEU A 8 0.94 -0.66 -0.37
CA LEU A 8 1.28 -0.70 -1.79
C LEU A 8 2.46 -1.63 -2.00
N ILE A 9 2.22 -2.76 -2.65
CA ILE A 9 3.23 -3.80 -2.85
C ILE A 9 3.59 -3.88 -4.33
N SER A 10 4.88 -3.72 -4.64
CA SER A 10 5.36 -3.75 -6.01
C SER A 10 6.64 -4.57 -6.13
N ASP A 11 6.81 -5.24 -7.26
CA ASP A 11 8.06 -5.91 -7.61
C ASP A 11 9.05 -4.98 -8.30
N SER A 12 8.67 -3.73 -8.48
CA SER A 12 9.51 -2.68 -9.07
C SER A 12 9.59 -1.49 -8.12
N THR A 13 9.81 -0.29 -8.64
CA THR A 13 9.96 0.91 -7.80
C THR A 13 8.66 1.39 -7.17
N GLY A 14 7.51 0.94 -7.67
CA GLY A 14 6.22 1.33 -7.10
C GLY A 14 5.67 2.67 -7.56
N GLU A 15 6.32 3.34 -8.51
CA GLU A 15 5.85 4.66 -9.00
C GLU A 15 4.45 4.60 -9.60
N THR A 16 4.20 3.60 -10.44
CA THR A 16 2.89 3.41 -11.06
C THR A 16 1.82 3.15 -10.00
N LEU A 17 2.17 2.34 -9.01
CA LEU A 17 1.24 2.00 -7.95
C LEU A 17 0.88 3.22 -7.11
N ASN A 18 1.84 4.08 -6.82
CA ASN A 18 1.58 5.34 -6.12
C ASN A 18 0.60 6.22 -6.89
N THR A 19 0.77 6.32 -8.20
CA THR A 19 -0.13 7.10 -9.05
C THR A 19 -1.54 6.56 -9.01
N VAL A 20 -1.70 5.24 -9.10
CA VAL A 20 -3.00 4.59 -9.03
C VAL A 20 -3.65 4.83 -7.66
N ALA A 21 -2.88 4.70 -6.60
CA ALA A 21 -3.38 4.88 -5.24
C ALA A 21 -3.89 6.30 -5.02
N ARG A 22 -3.16 7.29 -5.48
CA ARG A 22 -3.59 8.70 -5.37
C ARG A 22 -4.87 8.95 -6.13
N ALA A 23 -5.00 8.39 -7.32
CA ALA A 23 -6.21 8.52 -8.12
C ALA A 23 -7.41 7.87 -7.42
N ALA A 24 -7.19 6.72 -6.78
CA ALA A 24 -8.23 5.98 -6.10
C ALA A 24 -8.78 6.72 -4.87
N VAL A 25 -7.93 7.46 -4.14
CA VAL A 25 -8.35 8.14 -2.91
C VAL A 25 -8.73 9.60 -3.13
N ALA A 26 -8.41 10.17 -4.30
CA ALA A 26 -8.65 11.58 -4.59
C ALA A 26 -10.11 12.03 -4.37
N PRO A 27 -11.16 11.23 -4.70
CA PRO A 27 -12.54 11.66 -4.48
C PRO A 27 -12.97 11.72 -3.01
N TYR A 28 -12.16 11.26 -2.09
CA TYR A 28 -12.55 11.13 -0.68
C TYR A 28 -11.89 12.22 0.16
N ASP A 29 -12.46 13.41 0.15
CA ASP A 29 -11.90 14.58 0.84
C ASP A 29 -11.80 14.42 2.34
N GLU A 30 -12.71 13.68 2.94
CA GLU A 30 -12.77 13.51 4.40
C GLU A 30 -12.00 12.27 4.88
N VAL A 31 -11.49 11.49 3.95
CA VAL A 31 -10.76 10.27 4.25
C VAL A 31 -9.30 10.48 3.93
N ARG A 32 -8.44 10.13 4.87
CA ARG A 32 -6.99 10.21 4.67
C ARG A 32 -6.39 8.82 4.65
N SER A 33 -5.47 8.59 3.74
CA SER A 33 -4.73 7.35 3.69
C SER A 33 -3.35 7.53 4.29
N ILE A 34 -2.93 6.53 5.05
CA ILE A 34 -1.56 6.40 5.52
C ILE A 34 -0.91 5.35 4.63
N GLU A 35 -0.03 5.77 3.75
CA GLU A 35 0.55 4.90 2.75
C GLU A 35 1.79 4.18 3.26
N HIS A 36 1.84 2.88 3.04
CA HIS A 36 2.98 2.03 3.31
C HIS A 36 3.44 1.44 1.98
N VAL A 37 4.60 1.84 1.51
CA VAL A 37 5.11 1.42 0.20
C VAL A 37 6.16 0.34 0.38
N TYR A 38 5.96 -0.78 -0.29
CA TYR A 38 6.88 -1.91 -0.29
C TYR A 38 7.35 -2.14 -1.71
N ALA A 39 8.46 -1.52 -2.05
CA ALA A 39 9.04 -1.64 -3.39
C ALA A 39 10.02 -2.82 -3.46
N LEU A 40 10.22 -3.33 -4.67
CA LEU A 40 11.18 -4.38 -4.96
C LEU A 40 10.94 -5.67 -4.17
N VAL A 41 9.67 -6.00 -3.94
CA VAL A 41 9.28 -7.24 -3.29
C VAL A 41 9.29 -8.36 -4.33
N ARG A 42 10.35 -9.15 -4.34
CA ARG A 42 10.60 -10.15 -5.39
C ARG A 42 10.78 -11.57 -4.86
N THR A 43 10.89 -11.75 -3.57
CA THR A 43 11.08 -13.07 -2.96
C THR A 43 9.97 -13.38 -1.98
N GLN A 44 9.78 -14.68 -1.72
CA GLN A 44 8.80 -15.12 -0.73
C GLN A 44 9.14 -14.62 0.67
N LYS A 45 10.42 -14.52 0.98
CA LYS A 45 10.87 -14.02 2.27
C LYS A 45 10.47 -12.56 2.46
N GLN A 46 10.66 -11.74 1.42
CA GLN A 46 10.24 -10.34 1.45
C GLN A 46 8.72 -10.22 1.57
N LEU A 47 7.99 -11.02 0.83
CA LEU A 47 6.53 -10.99 0.88
C LEU A 47 6.01 -11.39 2.26
N LYS A 48 6.61 -12.38 2.88
CA LYS A 48 6.24 -12.78 4.24
C LYS A 48 6.37 -11.62 5.23
N ARG A 49 7.45 -10.86 5.11
CA ARG A 49 7.69 -9.71 5.97
C ARG A 49 6.63 -8.62 5.75
N VAL A 50 6.28 -8.38 4.50
CA VAL A 50 5.23 -7.42 4.15
C VAL A 50 3.89 -7.87 4.74
N LEU A 51 3.56 -9.14 4.63
CA LEU A 51 2.31 -9.67 5.18
C LEU A 51 2.25 -9.54 6.70
N GLN A 52 3.38 -9.69 7.39
CA GLN A 52 3.43 -9.45 8.83
C GLN A 52 3.13 -8.00 9.17
N ASP A 53 3.68 -7.07 8.41
CA ASP A 53 3.40 -5.65 8.61
C ASP A 53 1.92 -5.34 8.39
N ILE A 54 1.32 -5.95 7.37
CA ILE A 54 -0.11 -5.78 7.08
C ILE A 54 -0.96 -6.33 8.23
N GLU A 55 -0.59 -7.46 8.81
CA GLU A 55 -1.31 -8.03 9.93
C GLU A 55 -1.28 -7.13 11.15
N GLU A 56 -0.15 -6.48 11.39
CA GLU A 56 0.00 -5.53 12.51
C GLU A 56 -0.76 -4.23 12.26
N THR A 57 -0.89 -3.85 11.01
CA THR A 57 -1.53 -2.60 10.61
C THR A 57 -2.49 -2.88 9.46
N PRO A 58 -3.67 -3.46 9.74
CA PRO A 58 -4.61 -3.84 8.68
C PRO A 58 -5.09 -2.66 7.85
N GLY A 59 -5.31 -2.91 6.57
CA GLY A 59 -5.77 -1.88 5.66
C GLY A 59 -6.02 -2.43 4.27
N VAL A 60 -6.14 -1.51 3.31
CA VAL A 60 -6.32 -1.86 1.90
C VAL A 60 -4.97 -2.23 1.31
N VAL A 61 -4.95 -3.27 0.48
CA VAL A 61 -3.72 -3.78 -0.14
C VAL A 61 -3.84 -3.67 -1.65
N LEU A 62 -2.87 -3.03 -2.28
CA LEU A 62 -2.77 -2.93 -3.74
C LEU A 62 -1.45 -3.55 -4.20
N PHE A 63 -1.53 -4.32 -5.29
CA PHE A 63 -0.39 -5.00 -5.90
C PHE A 63 -0.18 -4.52 -7.33
N THR A 64 1.04 -4.55 -7.78
CA THR A 64 1.33 -4.52 -9.22
C THR A 64 2.27 -5.66 -9.62
#